data_23078b1e3bb6190adb123f388a87fdb4
#
_entry.id   23078b1e3bb6190adb123f388a87fdb4
#
_cell.length_a   1.000
_cell.length_b   1.000
_cell.length_c   1.000
_cell.angle_alpha   90.00
_cell.angle_beta   90.00
_cell.angle_gamma   90.00
#
_symmetry.space_group_name_H-M   'P 1'
#
loop_
_entity.id
_entity.type
_entity.pdbx_description
1 polymer ?
#
loop_
_entity_poly.entity_id
_entity_poly.type
_entity_poly.pdbx_seq_one_letter_code
_entity_poly.pdbx_strand_id
1 'polypeptide(L)'
;MAKVLRPCNITFRLPCGQRAGFMFDRERAEWPGGKRAALRRIGRASDCASNGEKAAGLHMSEIAFLLNGTPVTLSDAPPTGTLLDWLRETRGLTGTKEACCEGDCGACTVLVTDADGTARALNACILFLPQIAGRAVRTVEGLAAPDGTLHPVQQAMIDHHGAQCGFCTPGFVMSMAAAHAQGRTDHDDQLAGNLCRCTGYAPIIRAAKAAEGTPRPEWLNTDRDFTLAQVSSGGAAGGGQTAPLQGFRPRTSDELAQWYAQTPDATLIAGATDVGLWVTKQLRDLSPVAFLNGIADLARIETTPDTIRIGAGVTLSALWEAMKTAHPSFAEMLRRYGSVQVRNAATIGGNIANGSPIGDGPPALIALGATLHLRQGGARRSMPLEDFFLDYRKQDRRPGEFVEAVTIPATAPGLRCYKISKRFDQDISALCGCFNVTVEGGTATAARIAFGGMAGTPKRAAAVEKALLGQAWTAATITAALPAFAQDFTPLSDMRASAAYRLTTAQNLLTRYFHDLAGRPVSVLEVAP
;
A
#
# COMPACT_ATOMS: atom_id res chain seq x y z
N MET A 1 35.72 35.35 -2.78
CA MET A 1 34.80 35.34 -3.96
C MET A 1 33.41 34.95 -3.51
N ALA A 2 32.57 35.95 -3.27
CA ALA A 2 31.19 35.75 -2.79
C ALA A 2 30.27 35.54 -4.00
N LYS A 3 29.60 34.39 -4.07
CA LYS A 3 28.52 34.14 -5.04
C LYS A 3 27.19 34.70 -4.48
N VAL A 4 26.70 35.72 -5.17
CA VAL A 4 25.39 36.34 -4.95
C VAL A 4 24.30 35.34 -5.34
N LEU A 5 23.48 34.90 -4.37
CA LEU A 5 22.24 34.14 -4.60
C LEU A 5 21.11 35.14 -4.88
N ARG A 6 20.49 35.03 -6.04
CA ARG A 6 19.29 35.82 -6.42
C ARG A 6 18.06 35.31 -5.63
N PRO A 7 17.11 36.16 -5.24
CA PRO A 7 15.91 35.77 -4.57
C PRO A 7 14.97 35.03 -5.52
N CYS A 8 14.40 33.87 -5.06
CA CYS A 8 13.34 33.15 -5.74
C CYS A 8 12.00 33.80 -5.42
N ASN A 9 11.34 34.39 -6.41
CA ASN A 9 9.95 34.85 -6.30
C ASN A 9 9.01 33.66 -6.55
N ILE A 10 8.29 33.23 -5.53
CA ILE A 10 7.23 32.23 -5.65
C ILE A 10 5.90 32.99 -5.76
N THR A 11 5.27 32.92 -6.92
CA THR A 11 3.93 33.50 -7.18
C THR A 11 2.89 32.38 -7.21
N PHE A 12 1.90 32.43 -6.31
CA PHE A 12 0.72 31.55 -6.36
C PHE A 12 -0.39 32.24 -7.16
N ARG A 13 -0.99 31.50 -8.10
CA ARG A 13 -2.24 31.93 -8.78
C ARG A 13 -3.43 31.34 -8.05
N LEU A 14 -4.30 32.18 -7.55
CA LEU A 14 -5.63 31.81 -7.09
C LEU A 14 -6.64 31.79 -8.26
N PRO A 15 -7.68 30.97 -8.21
CA PRO A 15 -8.63 30.76 -9.34
C PRO A 15 -9.46 31.99 -9.73
N CYS A 16 -9.41 33.09 -9.01
CA CYS A 16 -10.20 34.31 -9.25
C CYS A 16 -9.38 35.53 -9.71
N GLY A 17 -8.23 35.38 -10.29
CA GLY A 17 -7.54 36.48 -10.99
C GLY A 17 -6.91 37.58 -10.12
N GLN A 18 -6.88 37.47 -8.79
CA GLN A 18 -6.23 38.45 -7.91
C GLN A 18 -4.82 38.01 -7.51
N ARG A 19 -3.84 38.90 -7.67
CA ARG A 19 -2.45 38.68 -7.24
C ARG A 19 -2.26 39.26 -5.84
N ALA A 20 -1.87 38.44 -4.88
CA ALA A 20 -1.34 38.87 -3.59
C ALA A 20 0.17 38.60 -3.58
N GLY A 21 0.97 39.64 -3.48
CA GLY A 21 2.42 39.54 -3.30
C GLY A 21 2.79 39.76 -1.83
N PHE A 22 3.61 38.88 -1.27
CA PHE A 22 4.23 39.10 0.04
C PHE A 22 5.71 39.38 -0.15
N MET A 23 6.19 40.53 0.34
CA MET A 23 7.59 40.83 0.55
C MET A 23 8.02 40.36 1.94
N PHE A 24 9.05 39.51 2.00
CA PHE A 24 9.76 39.25 3.25
C PHE A 24 10.97 40.18 3.35
N ASP A 25 10.94 41.04 4.34
CA ASP A 25 12.07 41.87 4.71
C ASP A 25 13.03 41.10 5.63
N ARG A 26 14.30 41.05 5.27
CA ARG A 26 15.35 40.26 5.91
C ARG A 26 16.30 41.15 6.71
N GLU A 27 15.77 41.89 7.69
CA GLU A 27 16.67 42.49 8.69
C GLU A 27 16.06 42.36 10.08
N ARG A 28 16.86 41.72 10.97
CA ARG A 28 16.69 41.48 12.42
C ARG A 28 15.99 40.21 12.85
N ALA A 29 16.78 39.15 12.96
CA ALA A 29 16.51 38.05 13.87
C ALA A 29 17.43 38.15 15.08
N GLU A 30 16.96 38.76 16.16
CA GLU A 30 17.47 38.54 17.51
C GLU A 30 16.43 37.72 18.28
N TRP A 31 16.85 36.55 18.76
CA TRP A 31 16.05 35.74 19.69
C TRP A 31 16.28 36.22 21.11
N PRO A 32 15.21 36.58 21.87
CA PRO A 32 14.98 35.93 23.15
C PRO A 32 13.51 35.69 23.48
N GLY A 33 13.23 34.50 24.05
CA GLY A 33 12.13 34.30 25.01
C GLY A 33 10.70 34.33 24.48
N GLY A 34 10.13 33.15 24.36
CA GLY A 34 8.74 32.75 24.35
C GLY A 34 7.62 33.78 24.34
N LYS A 35 6.83 33.81 23.25
CA LYS A 35 5.39 34.07 23.27
C LYS A 35 4.79 33.55 21.96
N ARG A 36 3.72 32.76 22.07
CA ARG A 36 2.94 32.20 20.96
C ARG A 36 2.37 33.31 20.07
N ALA A 37 2.65 33.27 18.78
CA ALA A 37 1.98 34.13 17.81
C ALA A 37 0.60 33.53 17.48
N ALA A 38 -0.46 34.23 17.84
CA ALA A 38 -1.83 33.91 17.46
C ALA A 38 -2.04 34.25 15.99
N LEU A 39 -2.35 33.25 15.16
CA LEU A 39 -2.82 33.45 13.80
C LEU A 39 -4.21 34.11 13.83
N ARG A 40 -4.30 35.36 13.37
CA ARG A 40 -5.58 36.06 13.16
C ARG A 40 -6.30 35.41 11.97
N ARG A 41 -7.54 34.97 12.22
CA ARG A 41 -8.51 34.58 11.19
C ARG A 41 -8.76 35.76 10.25
N ILE A 42 -8.56 35.55 8.97
CA ILE A 42 -9.05 36.44 7.89
C ILE A 42 -10.45 35.96 7.49
N GLY A 43 -11.34 36.93 7.36
CA GLY A 43 -12.78 36.80 7.29
C GLY A 43 -13.32 35.96 6.12
N ARG A 44 -14.58 35.55 6.33
CA ARG A 44 -15.47 34.85 5.41
C ARG A 44 -15.62 35.60 4.09
N ALA A 45 -15.48 34.87 2.98
CA ALA A 45 -16.06 35.25 1.70
C ALA A 45 -17.45 34.57 1.58
N SER A 46 -18.47 35.39 1.50
CA SER A 46 -19.85 35.00 1.24
C SER A 46 -20.09 34.90 -0.27
N ASP A 47 -20.92 33.91 -0.64
CA ASP A 47 -21.83 33.80 -1.78
C ASP A 47 -21.27 33.67 -3.21
N CYS A 48 -21.30 32.41 -3.68
CA CYS A 48 -21.75 32.09 -5.03
C CYS A 48 -22.66 30.85 -4.95
N ALA A 49 -23.96 31.10 -4.92
CA ALA A 49 -24.95 30.04 -5.04
C ALA A 49 -25.14 29.71 -6.53
N SER A 50 -24.91 28.46 -6.90
CA SER A 50 -25.41 27.86 -8.13
C SER A 50 -26.29 26.66 -7.77
N ASN A 51 -27.56 26.77 -8.09
CA ASN A 51 -28.59 25.76 -7.93
C ASN A 51 -28.26 24.50 -8.76
N GLY A 52 -27.96 23.39 -8.09
CA GLY A 52 -28.01 22.06 -8.65
C GLY A 52 -28.61 21.16 -7.56
N GLU A 53 -29.73 20.52 -7.86
CA GLU A 53 -30.36 19.52 -7.00
C GLU A 53 -29.35 18.42 -6.68
N LYS A 54 -28.91 18.39 -5.42
CA LYS A 54 -27.95 17.37 -4.92
C LYS A 54 -28.74 16.11 -4.61
N ALA A 55 -28.39 15.02 -5.32
CA ALA A 55 -28.77 13.67 -4.91
C ALA A 55 -28.39 13.46 -3.44
N ALA A 56 -29.32 12.97 -2.62
CA ALA A 56 -29.11 12.66 -1.21
C ALA A 56 -28.17 11.45 -1.08
N GLY A 57 -26.86 11.69 -1.09
CA GLY A 57 -25.86 10.69 -0.78
C GLY A 57 -25.72 10.52 0.72
N LEU A 58 -25.48 9.30 1.18
CA LEU A 58 -25.09 8.98 2.56
C LEU A 58 -23.76 9.68 2.87
N HIS A 59 -23.85 10.87 3.45
CA HIS A 59 -22.67 11.62 3.88
C HIS A 59 -22.06 10.97 5.13
N MET A 60 -20.72 10.89 5.19
CA MET A 60 -20.03 10.54 6.42
C MET A 60 -20.31 11.63 7.47
N SER A 61 -21.09 11.27 8.49
CA SER A 61 -21.36 12.18 9.60
C SER A 61 -20.30 12.10 10.69
N GLU A 62 -19.74 10.92 10.94
CA GLU A 62 -18.82 10.66 12.07
C GLU A 62 -17.81 9.56 11.75
N ILE A 63 -16.58 9.71 12.28
CA ILE A 63 -15.54 8.69 12.32
C ILE A 63 -15.35 8.27 13.77
N ALA A 64 -15.85 7.09 14.11
CA ALA A 64 -15.77 6.54 15.46
C ALA A 64 -14.77 5.38 15.51
N PHE A 65 -13.84 5.39 16.46
CA PHE A 65 -12.79 4.38 16.65
C PHE A 65 -12.29 4.37 18.10
N LEU A 66 -11.47 3.37 18.45
CA LEU A 66 -10.81 3.30 19.74
C LEU A 66 -9.37 3.83 19.62
N LEU A 67 -8.95 4.78 20.46
CA LEU A 67 -7.57 5.24 20.55
C LEU A 67 -6.98 4.90 21.92
N ASN A 68 -5.96 4.06 21.95
CA ASN A 68 -5.28 3.65 23.20
C ASN A 68 -6.27 3.17 24.28
N GLY A 69 -7.29 2.40 23.88
CA GLY A 69 -8.33 1.90 24.77
C GLY A 69 -9.46 2.89 25.10
N THR A 70 -9.44 4.10 24.54
CA THR A 70 -10.47 5.13 24.78
C THR A 70 -11.29 5.39 23.52
N PRO A 71 -12.64 5.38 23.57
CA PRO A 71 -13.50 5.74 22.44
C PRO A 71 -13.29 7.17 21.97
N VAL A 72 -13.22 7.37 20.67
CA VAL A 72 -13.07 8.67 20.01
C VAL A 72 -14.06 8.78 18.87
N THR A 73 -14.73 9.93 18.78
CA THR A 73 -15.63 10.30 17.67
C THR A 73 -15.18 11.62 17.07
N LEU A 74 -15.03 11.67 15.74
CA LEU A 74 -14.66 12.86 14.98
C LEU A 74 -15.81 13.23 14.04
N SER A 75 -16.33 14.45 14.15
CA SER A 75 -17.44 14.97 13.33
C SER A 75 -16.99 15.89 12.18
N ASP A 76 -15.80 16.50 12.27
CA ASP A 76 -15.31 17.53 11.36
C ASP A 76 -13.95 17.23 10.75
N ALA A 77 -13.53 15.95 10.71
CA ALA A 77 -12.24 15.58 10.17
C ALA A 77 -12.23 15.68 8.63
N PRO A 78 -11.19 16.31 8.01
CA PRO A 78 -11.07 16.30 6.57
C PRO A 78 -10.92 14.85 6.07
N PRO A 79 -11.62 14.46 4.96
CA PRO A 79 -11.62 13.07 4.50
C PRO A 79 -10.22 12.55 4.13
N THR A 80 -9.31 13.43 3.73
CA THR A 80 -7.91 13.11 3.41
C THR A 80 -6.94 13.54 4.52
N GLY A 81 -7.42 13.87 5.72
CA GLY A 81 -6.59 14.10 6.90
C GLY A 81 -5.88 12.81 7.31
N THR A 82 -4.55 12.85 7.49
CA THR A 82 -3.80 11.67 7.89
C THR A 82 -3.95 11.37 9.37
N LEU A 83 -3.89 10.10 9.73
CA LEU A 83 -3.86 9.70 11.14
C LEU A 83 -2.62 10.29 11.84
N LEU A 84 -1.47 10.37 11.16
CA LEU A 84 -0.24 10.92 11.71
C LEU A 84 -0.41 12.37 12.13
N ASP A 85 -0.91 13.24 11.25
CA ASP A 85 -1.09 14.67 11.53
C ASP A 85 -2.09 14.86 12.68
N TRP A 86 -3.19 14.11 12.68
CA TRP A 86 -4.18 14.18 13.72
C TRP A 86 -3.62 13.72 15.09
N LEU A 87 -2.86 12.64 15.15
CA LEU A 87 -2.21 12.16 16.37
C LEU A 87 -1.26 13.21 16.94
N ARG A 88 -0.43 13.80 16.08
CA ARG A 88 0.62 14.73 16.50
C ARG A 88 0.11 16.14 16.79
N GLU A 89 -0.68 16.69 15.86
CA GLU A 89 -1.08 18.12 15.93
C GLU A 89 -2.37 18.33 16.75
N THR A 90 -3.31 17.36 16.71
CA THR A 90 -4.59 17.50 17.42
C THR A 90 -4.55 16.83 18.80
N ARG A 91 -3.96 15.62 18.89
CA ARG A 91 -3.93 14.84 20.14
C ARG A 91 -2.66 15.03 20.96
N GLY A 92 -1.61 15.62 20.39
CA GLY A 92 -0.32 15.80 21.07
C GLY A 92 0.45 14.49 21.31
N LEU A 93 0.05 13.39 20.64
CA LEU A 93 0.69 12.08 20.73
C LEU A 93 1.89 12.03 19.76
N THR A 94 3.02 12.62 20.18
CA THR A 94 4.21 12.82 19.35
C THR A 94 5.17 11.63 19.34
N GLY A 95 4.87 10.56 20.07
CA GLY A 95 5.60 9.30 20.01
C GLY A 95 5.56 8.64 18.63
N THR A 96 4.43 8.75 17.93
CA THR A 96 4.35 8.41 16.51
C THR A 96 5.11 9.45 15.69
N LYS A 97 6.23 9.05 15.06
CA LYS A 97 7.19 9.99 14.45
C LYS A 97 6.85 10.30 12.99
N GLU A 98 7.10 11.55 12.62
CA GLU A 98 7.03 12.01 11.23
C GLU A 98 8.43 12.03 10.62
N ALA A 99 8.60 11.35 9.45
CA ALA A 99 9.85 11.38 8.70
C ALA A 99 9.61 11.42 7.19
N CYS A 100 9.36 10.28 6.52
CA CYS A 100 9.24 10.23 5.06
C CYS A 100 7.89 10.74 4.53
N CYS A 101 6.80 10.62 5.27
CA CYS A 101 5.41 10.93 4.86
C CYS A 101 4.99 10.25 3.54
N GLU A 102 5.49 9.02 3.26
CA GLU A 102 5.22 8.25 2.05
C GLU A 102 5.10 6.73 2.30
N GLY A 103 5.06 6.31 3.58
CA GLY A 103 4.88 4.90 3.94
C GLY A 103 6.13 4.04 3.81
N ASP A 104 7.34 4.63 3.68
CA ASP A 104 8.59 3.90 3.41
C ASP A 104 9.43 3.64 4.68
N CYS A 105 9.58 4.61 5.58
CA CYS A 105 10.56 4.53 6.68
C CYS A 105 10.05 3.83 7.96
N GLY A 106 8.75 3.61 8.11
CA GLY A 106 8.14 2.94 9.26
C GLY A 106 8.17 3.73 10.59
N ALA A 107 8.73 4.95 10.66
CA ALA A 107 8.80 5.74 11.89
C ALA A 107 7.41 6.11 12.45
N CYS A 108 6.40 6.17 11.58
CA CYS A 108 5.01 6.46 11.92
C CYS A 108 4.15 5.20 12.14
N THR A 109 4.73 4.03 12.29
CA THR A 109 3.97 2.78 12.48
C THR A 109 3.08 2.86 13.71
N VAL A 110 1.82 2.46 13.54
CA VAL A 110 0.81 2.27 14.60
C VAL A 110 0.28 0.85 14.55
N LEU A 111 -0.26 0.36 15.66
CA LEU A 111 -0.98 -0.90 15.72
C LEU A 111 -2.46 -0.63 15.50
N VAL A 112 -3.05 -1.27 14.50
CA VAL A 112 -4.49 -1.20 14.22
C VAL A 112 -5.08 -2.58 14.39
N THR A 113 -6.11 -2.70 15.22
CA THR A 113 -6.86 -3.94 15.40
C THR A 113 -8.19 -3.83 14.67
N ASP A 114 -8.42 -4.75 13.74
CA ASP A 114 -9.66 -4.87 12.98
C ASP A 114 -10.79 -5.47 13.83
N ALA A 115 -12.03 -5.38 13.37
CA ALA A 115 -13.20 -5.92 14.08
C ALA A 115 -13.15 -7.44 14.31
N ASP A 116 -12.35 -8.18 13.53
CA ASP A 116 -12.10 -9.62 13.72
C ASP A 116 -11.03 -9.90 14.79
N GLY A 117 -10.50 -8.87 15.44
CA GLY A 117 -9.44 -8.96 16.44
C GLY A 117 -8.03 -9.08 15.87
N THR A 118 -7.86 -9.03 14.54
CA THR A 118 -6.55 -9.10 13.90
C THR A 118 -5.79 -7.79 14.10
N ALA A 119 -4.65 -7.85 14.76
CA ALA A 119 -3.76 -6.70 14.97
C ALA A 119 -2.77 -6.56 13.82
N ARG A 120 -2.65 -5.35 13.23
CA ARG A 120 -1.81 -5.07 12.06
C ARG A 120 -0.95 -3.84 12.27
N ALA A 121 0.30 -3.88 11.82
CA ALA A 121 1.14 -2.68 11.70
C ALA A 121 0.71 -1.89 10.44
N LEU A 122 0.47 -0.59 10.58
CA LEU A 122 0.15 0.32 9.48
C LEU A 122 0.94 1.63 9.60
N ASN A 123 1.19 2.29 8.46
CA ASN A 123 1.86 3.58 8.39
C ASN A 123 0.85 4.73 8.56
N ALA A 124 0.87 5.42 9.70
CA ALA A 124 -0.08 6.50 10.00
C ALA A 124 0.04 7.70 9.04
N CYS A 125 1.19 7.91 8.39
CA CYS A 125 1.40 9.05 7.47
C CYS A 125 0.61 8.97 6.16
N ILE A 126 0.20 7.76 5.75
CA ILE A 126 -0.61 7.52 4.53
C ILE A 126 -1.94 6.83 4.84
N LEU A 127 -2.31 6.73 6.11
CA LEU A 127 -3.59 6.21 6.58
C LEU A 127 -4.52 7.39 6.88
N PHE A 128 -5.57 7.54 6.09
CA PHE A 128 -6.56 8.60 6.27
C PHE A 128 -7.53 8.28 7.40
N LEU A 129 -7.99 9.31 8.12
CA LEU A 129 -8.89 9.16 9.25
C LEU A 129 -10.15 8.31 8.97
N PRO A 130 -10.84 8.43 7.81
CA PRO A 130 -11.98 7.57 7.53
C PRO A 130 -11.67 6.08 7.46
N GLN A 131 -10.42 5.69 7.20
CA GLN A 131 -10.02 4.28 7.09
C GLN A 131 -9.95 3.57 8.45
N ILE A 132 -9.84 4.32 9.55
CA ILE A 132 -9.78 3.73 10.91
C ILE A 132 -11.14 3.64 11.61
N ALA A 133 -12.22 4.08 10.96
CA ALA A 133 -13.54 3.99 11.58
C ALA A 133 -13.95 2.55 11.85
N GLY A 134 -14.40 2.28 13.07
CA GLY A 134 -14.76 0.95 13.53
C GLY A 134 -13.59 0.07 13.93
N ARG A 135 -12.39 0.63 14.07
CA ARG A 135 -11.15 -0.09 14.44
C ARG A 135 -10.58 0.42 15.75
N ALA A 136 -9.69 -0.35 16.36
CA ALA A 136 -8.89 0.11 17.48
C ALA A 136 -7.48 0.50 17.00
N VAL A 137 -7.01 1.67 17.42
CA VAL A 137 -5.67 2.21 17.11
C VAL A 137 -4.89 2.33 18.41
N ARG A 138 -3.68 1.76 18.43
CA ARG A 138 -2.70 2.00 19.50
C ARG A 138 -1.46 2.69 18.96
N THR A 139 -1.00 3.67 19.71
CA THR A 139 0.30 4.32 19.55
C THR A 139 1.27 3.81 20.62
N VAL A 140 2.54 4.17 20.52
CA VAL A 140 3.55 3.74 21.49
C VAL A 140 3.23 4.19 22.91
N GLU A 141 2.56 5.34 23.07
CA GLU A 141 2.11 5.88 24.35
C GLU A 141 1.05 5.01 25.05
N GLY A 142 0.24 4.30 24.27
CA GLY A 142 -0.82 3.43 24.79
C GLY A 142 -0.48 1.95 24.76
N LEU A 143 0.78 1.56 24.50
CA LEU A 143 1.17 0.16 24.42
C LEU A 143 1.45 -0.45 25.80
N ALA A 144 1.99 0.31 26.75
CA ALA A 144 2.13 -0.09 28.16
C ALA A 144 0.76 -0.14 28.84
N ALA A 145 0.67 -0.93 29.91
CA ALA A 145 -0.52 -0.96 30.77
C ALA A 145 -0.75 0.38 31.50
N PRO A 146 -1.97 0.65 31.98
CA PRO A 146 -2.27 1.87 32.74
C PRO A 146 -1.47 2.02 34.04
N ASP A 147 -1.01 0.93 34.63
CA ASP A 147 -0.16 0.90 35.82
C ASP A 147 1.34 1.14 35.53
N GLY A 148 1.71 1.28 34.25
CA GLY A 148 3.09 1.47 33.79
C GLY A 148 3.82 0.17 33.46
N THR A 149 3.19 -1.01 33.58
CA THR A 149 3.78 -2.30 33.16
C THR A 149 4.05 -2.26 31.67
N LEU A 150 5.32 -2.48 31.29
CA LEU A 150 5.73 -2.44 29.89
C LEU A 150 5.23 -3.66 29.11
N HIS A 151 4.92 -3.43 27.84
CA HIS A 151 4.70 -4.53 26.91
C HIS A 151 6.00 -5.34 26.74
N PRO A 152 5.96 -6.68 26.57
CA PRO A 152 7.16 -7.51 26.43
C PRO A 152 8.17 -6.98 25.39
N VAL A 153 7.70 -6.47 24.24
CA VAL A 153 8.60 -5.88 23.24
C VAL A 153 9.24 -4.57 23.69
N GLN A 154 8.57 -3.74 24.53
CA GLN A 154 9.17 -2.53 25.10
C GLN A 154 10.28 -2.90 26.08
N GLN A 155 10.02 -3.85 26.97
CA GLN A 155 11.02 -4.36 27.92
C GLN A 155 12.23 -4.97 27.17
N ALA A 156 11.98 -5.81 26.19
CA ALA A 156 13.05 -6.42 25.39
C ALA A 156 13.91 -5.37 24.66
N MET A 157 13.31 -4.30 24.13
CA MET A 157 14.07 -3.19 23.51
C MET A 157 15.00 -2.48 24.51
N ILE A 158 14.62 -2.38 25.78
CA ILE A 158 15.47 -1.85 26.86
C ILE A 158 16.59 -2.81 27.18
N ASP A 159 16.27 -4.07 27.45
CA ASP A 159 17.21 -5.10 27.91
C ASP A 159 18.28 -5.42 26.85
N HIS A 160 17.94 -5.34 25.59
CA HIS A 160 18.84 -5.60 24.46
C HIS A 160 19.43 -4.34 23.82
N HIS A 161 19.23 -3.16 24.43
CA HIS A 161 19.76 -1.89 23.94
C HIS A 161 19.37 -1.60 22.48
N GLY A 162 18.09 -1.86 22.14
CA GLY A 162 17.53 -1.73 20.78
C GLY A 162 17.44 -0.29 20.26
N ALA A 163 17.81 0.72 21.05
CA ALA A 163 17.74 2.13 20.68
C ALA A 163 19.06 2.86 20.90
N GLN A 164 19.36 3.86 20.06
CA GLN A 164 20.42 4.84 20.27
C GLN A 164 19.82 6.25 20.26
N CYS A 165 19.60 6.91 19.09
CA CYS A 165 18.98 8.23 19.06
C CYS A 165 17.49 8.22 19.46
N GLY A 166 16.81 7.07 19.43
CA GLY A 166 15.41 6.88 19.83
C GLY A 166 14.36 7.28 18.80
N PHE A 167 14.73 7.90 17.65
CA PHE A 167 13.76 8.41 16.69
C PHE A 167 12.94 7.28 16.01
N CYS A 168 13.58 6.21 15.56
CA CYS A 168 12.91 5.07 14.93
C CYS A 168 12.27 4.10 15.93
N THR A 169 12.65 4.19 17.22
CA THR A 169 12.26 3.22 18.26
C THR A 169 10.76 3.01 18.39
N PRO A 170 9.90 4.06 18.42
CA PRO A 170 8.45 3.86 18.47
C PRO A 170 7.92 3.03 17.32
N GLY A 171 8.37 3.31 16.09
CA GLY A 171 7.95 2.56 14.91
C GLY A 171 8.32 1.07 14.98
N PHE A 172 9.55 0.75 15.40
CA PHE A 172 9.97 -0.64 15.61
C PHE A 172 9.15 -1.33 16.71
N VAL A 173 8.95 -0.67 17.84
CA VAL A 173 8.14 -1.21 18.95
C VAL A 173 6.72 -1.55 18.47
N MET A 174 6.09 -0.69 17.66
CA MET A 174 4.74 -0.94 17.15
C MET A 174 4.71 -2.07 16.12
N SER A 175 5.73 -2.19 15.26
CA SER A 175 5.86 -3.33 14.33
C SER A 175 6.10 -4.64 15.08
N MET A 176 6.97 -4.63 16.11
CA MET A 176 7.22 -5.79 16.98
C MET A 176 5.95 -6.20 17.75
N ALA A 177 5.17 -5.22 18.25
CA ALA A 177 3.93 -5.50 18.96
C ALA A 177 2.88 -6.16 18.04
N ALA A 178 2.80 -5.73 16.77
CA ALA A 178 1.94 -6.38 15.78
C ALA A 178 2.39 -7.81 15.47
N ALA A 179 3.69 -8.02 15.26
CA ALA A 179 4.27 -9.35 15.03
C ALA A 179 4.05 -10.27 16.25
N HIS A 180 4.29 -9.78 17.46
CA HIS A 180 4.07 -10.48 18.72
C HIS A 180 2.60 -10.89 18.89
N ALA A 181 1.65 -9.97 18.63
CA ALA A 181 0.22 -10.25 18.73
C ALA A 181 -0.24 -11.35 17.76
N GLN A 182 0.48 -11.56 16.66
CA GLN A 182 0.24 -12.60 15.65
C GLN A 182 1.09 -13.86 15.84
N GLY A 183 1.97 -13.91 16.86
CA GLY A 183 2.89 -15.03 17.08
C GLY A 183 3.92 -15.21 15.96
N ARG A 184 4.32 -14.13 15.27
CA ARG A 184 5.28 -14.16 14.17
C ARG A 184 6.71 -14.26 14.70
N THR A 185 7.54 -15.07 14.04
CA THR A 185 8.97 -15.28 14.38
C THR A 185 9.92 -14.91 13.23
N ASP A 186 9.39 -14.55 12.07
CA ASP A 186 10.10 -14.07 10.88
C ASP A 186 10.48 -12.58 11.03
N HIS A 187 11.25 -12.24 12.07
CA HIS A 187 11.46 -10.84 12.48
C HIS A 187 12.12 -9.98 11.41
N ASP A 188 13.03 -10.52 10.59
CA ASP A 188 13.66 -9.78 9.51
C ASP A 188 12.60 -9.27 8.51
N ASP A 189 11.64 -10.13 8.13
CA ASP A 189 10.52 -9.76 7.25
C ASP A 189 9.54 -8.79 7.93
N GLN A 190 9.21 -9.03 9.22
CA GLN A 190 8.26 -8.19 9.96
C GLN A 190 8.79 -6.77 10.19
N LEU A 191 10.10 -6.61 10.33
CA LEU A 191 10.75 -5.34 10.64
C LEU A 191 11.42 -4.68 9.43
N ALA A 192 11.41 -5.33 8.24
CA ALA A 192 11.96 -4.78 7.00
C ALA A 192 11.41 -3.39 6.65
N GLY A 193 10.16 -3.10 7.07
CA GLY A 193 9.49 -1.82 6.88
C GLY A 193 9.94 -0.68 7.80
N ASN A 194 10.92 -0.91 8.69
CA ASN A 194 11.36 0.10 9.65
C ASN A 194 12.85 0.41 9.42
N LEU A 195 13.17 1.69 9.22
CA LEU A 195 14.54 2.14 9.00
C LEU A 195 15.19 2.65 10.29
N CYS A 196 16.40 2.16 10.57
CA CYS A 196 17.27 2.66 11.63
C CYS A 196 18.65 2.99 11.06
N ARG A 197 19.19 4.18 11.34
CA ARG A 197 20.54 4.59 10.90
C ARG A 197 21.62 4.32 11.95
N CYS A 198 21.24 4.13 13.22
CA CYS A 198 22.16 4.14 14.34
C CYS A 198 22.66 2.76 14.76
N THR A 199 21.75 1.77 14.90
CA THR A 199 22.00 0.51 15.65
C THR A 199 22.60 -0.61 14.82
N GLY A 200 22.52 -0.54 13.47
CA GLY A 200 22.83 -1.67 12.59
C GLY A 200 21.86 -2.85 12.73
N TYR A 201 20.65 -2.62 13.30
CA TYR A 201 19.51 -3.54 13.45
C TYR A 201 19.70 -4.72 14.40
N ALA A 202 20.90 -5.29 14.53
CA ALA A 202 21.14 -6.50 15.32
C ALA A 202 20.58 -6.46 16.77
N PRO A 203 20.72 -5.36 17.55
CA PRO A 203 20.11 -5.30 18.88
C PRO A 203 18.57 -5.30 18.82
N ILE A 204 17.97 -4.70 17.79
CA ILE A 204 16.50 -4.68 17.59
C ILE A 204 16.00 -6.10 17.29
N ILE A 205 16.67 -6.82 16.40
CA ILE A 205 16.32 -8.22 16.08
C ILE A 205 16.49 -9.12 17.31
N ARG A 206 17.55 -8.93 18.12
CA ARG A 206 17.68 -9.65 19.40
C ARG A 206 16.54 -9.36 20.36
N ALA A 207 16.10 -8.11 20.45
CA ALA A 207 14.96 -7.73 21.28
C ALA A 207 13.65 -8.38 20.78
N ALA A 208 13.43 -8.42 19.45
CA ALA A 208 12.27 -9.08 18.87
C ALA A 208 12.25 -10.58 19.21
N LYS A 209 13.38 -11.27 19.05
CA LYS A 209 13.55 -12.69 19.41
C LYS A 209 13.37 -12.94 20.90
N ALA A 210 13.83 -12.05 21.77
CA ALA A 210 13.68 -12.19 23.22
C ALA A 210 12.21 -12.06 23.68
N ALA A 211 11.37 -11.37 22.93
CA ALA A 211 9.95 -11.26 23.21
C ALA A 211 9.12 -12.44 22.67
N GLU A 212 9.72 -13.34 21.88
CA GLU A 212 9.01 -14.52 21.36
C GLU A 212 8.42 -15.38 22.49
N GLY A 213 7.24 -15.96 22.23
CA GLY A 213 6.59 -16.88 23.17
C GLY A 213 6.08 -16.25 24.47
N THR A 214 6.31 -14.95 24.69
CA THR A 214 5.69 -14.27 25.84
C THR A 214 4.18 -14.08 25.58
N PRO A 215 3.33 -14.22 26.63
CA PRO A 215 1.90 -14.05 26.45
C PRO A 215 1.53 -12.65 25.96
N ARG A 216 0.50 -12.56 25.12
CA ARG A 216 -0.09 -11.27 24.75
C ARG A 216 -0.65 -10.62 26.03
N PRO A 217 -0.32 -9.34 26.29
CA PRO A 217 -0.83 -8.63 27.47
C PRO A 217 -2.35 -8.52 27.48
N GLU A 218 -2.98 -8.82 28.63
CA GLU A 218 -4.44 -8.85 28.80
C GLU A 218 -5.08 -7.47 28.58
N TRP A 219 -4.40 -6.38 28.95
CA TRP A 219 -4.92 -5.02 28.75
C TRP A 219 -5.10 -4.62 27.29
N LEU A 220 -4.57 -5.41 26.34
CA LEU A 220 -4.79 -5.23 24.92
C LEU A 220 -6.06 -5.94 24.41
N ASN A 221 -6.76 -6.71 25.25
CA ASN A 221 -7.99 -7.40 24.86
C ASN A 221 -9.14 -6.43 24.57
N THR A 222 -9.15 -5.25 25.23
CA THR A 222 -10.15 -4.20 24.94
C THR A 222 -10.19 -3.78 23.46
N ASP A 223 -9.06 -3.91 22.73
CA ASP A 223 -9.01 -3.58 21.33
C ASP A 223 -9.70 -4.63 20.45
N ARG A 224 -9.75 -5.91 20.91
CA ARG A 224 -10.42 -7.01 20.22
C ARG A 224 -11.92 -7.00 20.45
N ASP A 225 -12.32 -6.58 21.64
CA ASP A 225 -13.72 -6.60 22.07
C ASP A 225 -14.47 -5.32 21.67
N PHE A 226 -13.78 -4.41 20.97
CA PHE A 226 -14.35 -3.16 20.51
C PHE A 226 -15.39 -3.37 19.42
N THR A 227 -16.61 -2.86 19.66
CA THR A 227 -17.69 -2.79 18.69
C THR A 227 -18.16 -1.36 18.48
N LEU A 228 -18.62 -1.03 17.28
CA LEU A 228 -19.19 0.30 16.98
C LEU A 228 -20.36 0.69 17.89
N ALA A 229 -21.09 -0.31 18.42
CA ALA A 229 -22.19 -0.07 19.36
C ALA A 229 -21.72 0.60 20.67
N GLN A 230 -20.48 0.38 21.10
CA GLN A 230 -19.89 1.01 22.28
C GLN A 230 -19.60 2.51 22.09
N VAL A 231 -19.44 2.99 20.84
CA VAL A 231 -19.21 4.41 20.55
C VAL A 231 -20.54 5.17 20.43
N SER A 232 -21.58 4.53 19.93
CA SER A 232 -22.91 5.13 19.78
C SER A 232 -23.61 5.44 21.10
N SER A 233 -23.19 4.81 22.21
CA SER A 233 -23.74 5.03 23.55
C SER A 233 -23.04 6.17 24.35
N GLY A 234 -21.97 6.73 23.82
CA GLY A 234 -21.17 7.80 24.46
C GLY A 234 -21.50 9.18 23.91
N GLY A 235 -22.63 9.77 24.33
CA GLY A 235 -22.83 11.22 24.36
C GLY A 235 -23.17 11.89 23.02
N ALA A 236 -24.44 12.08 22.77
CA ALA A 236 -24.94 13.20 21.99
C ALA A 236 -24.59 14.52 22.70
N ALA A 237 -23.52 15.19 22.29
CA ALA A 237 -23.23 16.58 22.73
C ALA A 237 -22.98 17.45 21.50
N GLY A 238 -23.95 18.34 21.24
CA GLY A 238 -23.75 19.54 20.44
C GLY A 238 -24.37 19.49 19.05
N GLY A 239 -25.64 19.89 18.93
CA GLY A 239 -26.28 20.24 17.67
C GLY A 239 -25.69 21.51 17.06
N GLY A 240 -24.58 21.37 16.34
CA GLY A 240 -24.08 22.35 15.39
C GLY A 240 -24.35 21.81 14.00
N GLN A 241 -24.90 22.61 13.10
CA GLN A 241 -24.96 22.29 11.67
C GLN A 241 -23.54 22.25 11.12
N THR A 242 -22.91 21.06 11.11
CA THR A 242 -21.59 20.83 10.53
C THR A 242 -21.74 20.60 9.03
N ALA A 243 -20.86 21.22 8.24
CA ALA A 243 -20.81 20.95 6.80
C ALA A 243 -20.50 19.44 6.61
N PRO A 244 -21.20 18.73 5.70
CA PRO A 244 -20.99 17.30 5.52
C PRO A 244 -19.55 17.03 5.08
N LEU A 245 -18.91 16.03 5.70
CA LEU A 245 -17.62 15.50 5.25
C LEU A 245 -17.78 15.04 3.80
N GLN A 246 -16.94 15.54 2.88
CA GLN A 246 -17.03 15.25 1.44
C GLN A 246 -16.44 13.85 1.09
N GLY A 247 -16.60 12.89 1.97
CA GLY A 247 -16.13 11.51 1.81
C GLY A 247 -17.29 10.52 1.88
N PHE A 248 -17.24 9.48 1.06
CA PHE A 248 -18.21 8.39 1.04
C PHE A 248 -17.59 7.09 1.55
N ARG A 249 -18.30 6.36 2.42
CA ARG A 249 -17.89 5.03 2.94
C ARG A 249 -18.98 4.01 2.65
N PRO A 250 -18.96 3.36 1.49
CA PRO A 250 -19.87 2.26 1.18
C PRO A 250 -19.58 1.04 2.07
N ARG A 251 -20.63 0.32 2.44
CA ARG A 251 -20.54 -0.94 3.20
C ARG A 251 -20.59 -2.17 2.30
N THR A 252 -21.12 -2.00 1.09
CA THR A 252 -21.25 -3.05 0.09
C THR A 252 -20.75 -2.56 -1.27
N SER A 253 -20.38 -3.50 -2.13
CA SER A 253 -20.02 -3.19 -3.52
C SER A 253 -21.22 -2.65 -4.32
N ASP A 254 -22.45 -2.97 -3.90
CA ASP A 254 -23.68 -2.42 -4.52
C ASP A 254 -23.85 -0.93 -4.22
N GLU A 255 -23.65 -0.53 -2.94
CA GLU A 255 -23.65 0.89 -2.57
C GLU A 255 -22.56 1.68 -3.31
N LEU A 256 -21.34 1.11 -3.40
CA LEU A 256 -20.25 1.71 -4.18
C LEU A 256 -20.65 1.90 -5.65
N ALA A 257 -21.19 0.85 -6.27
CA ALA A 257 -21.54 0.84 -7.67
C ALA A 257 -22.60 1.88 -8.02
N GLN A 258 -23.62 2.01 -7.17
CA GLN A 258 -24.69 3.02 -7.34
C GLN A 258 -24.15 4.45 -7.20
N TRP A 259 -23.36 4.69 -6.16
CA TRP A 259 -22.80 6.01 -5.90
C TRP A 259 -21.77 6.41 -6.96
N TYR A 260 -20.86 5.49 -7.34
CA TYR A 260 -19.79 5.79 -8.30
C TYR A 260 -20.32 6.01 -9.72
N ALA A 261 -21.42 5.37 -10.09
CA ALA A 261 -22.10 5.66 -11.36
C ALA A 261 -22.61 7.11 -11.46
N GLN A 262 -22.96 7.72 -10.30
CA GLN A 262 -23.42 9.11 -10.21
C GLN A 262 -22.29 10.10 -9.95
N THR A 263 -21.13 9.63 -9.50
CA THR A 263 -19.97 10.45 -9.14
C THR A 263 -18.69 9.86 -9.79
N PRO A 264 -18.64 9.76 -11.13
CA PRO A 264 -17.58 9.03 -11.84
C PRO A 264 -16.19 9.67 -11.73
N ASP A 265 -16.12 10.95 -11.37
CA ASP A 265 -14.86 11.70 -11.18
C ASP A 265 -14.27 11.54 -9.77
N ALA A 266 -14.97 10.82 -8.87
CA ALA A 266 -14.48 10.58 -7.53
C ALA A 266 -13.22 9.73 -7.51
N THR A 267 -12.32 10.01 -6.55
CA THR A 267 -11.16 9.17 -6.28
C THR A 267 -11.56 8.00 -5.37
N LEU A 268 -11.35 6.77 -5.83
CA LEU A 268 -11.55 5.57 -5.03
C LEU A 268 -10.28 5.27 -4.22
N ILE A 269 -10.42 5.17 -2.90
CA ILE A 269 -9.32 4.96 -1.96
C ILE A 269 -9.49 3.60 -1.26
N ALA A 270 -8.62 2.64 -1.58
CA ALA A 270 -8.56 1.36 -0.88
C ALA A 270 -7.52 1.43 0.27
N GLY A 271 -6.27 1.04 0.03
CA GLY A 271 -5.21 1.06 1.03
C GLY A 271 -4.44 2.38 1.16
N ALA A 272 -4.72 3.36 0.31
CA ALA A 272 -4.06 4.67 0.23
C ALA A 272 -2.53 4.66 0.00
N THR A 273 -1.91 3.52 -0.23
CA THR A 273 -0.44 3.37 -0.32
C THR A 273 0.19 4.08 -1.53
N ASP A 274 -0.60 4.47 -2.53
CA ASP A 274 -0.19 5.36 -3.63
C ASP A 274 -0.93 6.70 -3.54
N VAL A 275 -2.26 6.66 -3.41
CA VAL A 275 -3.11 7.87 -3.31
C VAL A 275 -2.73 8.74 -2.11
N GLY A 276 -2.25 8.14 -1.00
CA GLY A 276 -1.74 8.86 0.15
C GLY A 276 -0.63 9.86 -0.23
N LEU A 277 0.25 9.50 -1.17
CA LEU A 277 1.33 10.37 -1.64
C LEU A 277 0.81 11.53 -2.50
N TRP A 278 -0.35 11.38 -3.14
CA TRP A 278 -0.97 12.52 -3.86
C TRP A 278 -1.36 13.63 -2.89
N VAL A 279 -1.74 13.28 -1.67
CA VAL A 279 -2.05 14.24 -0.60
C VAL A 279 -0.77 14.71 0.09
N THR A 280 0.06 13.80 0.61
CA THR A 280 1.20 14.15 1.47
C THR A 280 2.41 14.75 0.74
N LYS A 281 2.60 14.38 -0.54
CA LYS A 281 3.74 14.83 -1.36
C LYS A 281 3.35 15.79 -2.48
N GLN A 282 2.19 15.57 -3.10
CA GLN A 282 1.74 16.39 -4.22
C GLN A 282 0.75 17.48 -3.77
N LEU A 283 0.31 17.46 -2.51
CA LEU A 283 -0.60 18.42 -1.89
C LEU A 283 -1.92 18.59 -2.69
N ARG A 284 -2.41 17.46 -3.23
CA ARG A 284 -3.63 17.45 -4.04
C ARG A 284 -4.88 17.41 -3.15
N ASP A 285 -5.90 18.16 -3.54
CA ASP A 285 -7.28 17.94 -3.08
C ASP A 285 -7.90 16.80 -3.92
N LEU A 286 -8.45 15.80 -3.25
CA LEU A 286 -9.02 14.60 -3.89
C LEU A 286 -10.54 14.51 -3.77
N SER A 287 -11.20 15.57 -3.33
CA SER A 287 -12.66 15.59 -3.18
C SER A 287 -13.36 15.62 -4.57
N PRO A 288 -14.41 14.77 -4.79
CA PRO A 288 -14.98 13.79 -3.88
C PRO A 288 -14.16 12.50 -3.80
N VAL A 289 -14.25 11.78 -2.65
CA VAL A 289 -13.54 10.52 -2.42
C VAL A 289 -14.46 9.42 -1.90
N ALA A 290 -14.15 8.16 -2.20
CA ALA A 290 -14.80 7.00 -1.59
C ALA A 290 -13.75 6.04 -0.98
N PHE A 291 -14.00 5.59 0.25
CA PHE A 291 -13.13 4.67 0.99
C PHE A 291 -13.65 3.24 0.88
N LEU A 292 -12.84 2.33 0.30
CA LEU A 292 -13.24 0.97 -0.04
C LEU A 292 -12.93 -0.06 1.06
N ASN A 293 -12.14 0.31 2.07
CA ASN A 293 -11.62 -0.60 3.09
C ASN A 293 -12.66 -1.21 4.04
N GLY A 294 -13.91 -0.79 3.97
CA GLY A 294 -15.04 -1.33 4.74
C GLY A 294 -15.94 -2.28 3.95
N ILE A 295 -15.66 -2.55 2.67
CA ILE A 295 -16.52 -3.35 1.79
C ILE A 295 -16.12 -4.82 1.90
N ALA A 296 -16.85 -5.58 2.73
CA ALA A 296 -16.49 -6.96 3.04
C ALA A 296 -16.58 -7.92 1.84
N ASP A 297 -17.51 -7.71 0.92
CA ASP A 297 -17.67 -8.54 -0.27
C ASP A 297 -16.54 -8.34 -1.30
N LEU A 298 -15.87 -7.20 -1.31
CA LEU A 298 -14.66 -6.99 -2.11
C LEU A 298 -13.40 -7.59 -1.46
N ALA A 299 -13.42 -7.95 -0.18
CA ALA A 299 -12.28 -8.48 0.55
C ALA A 299 -12.24 -10.02 0.62
N ARG A 300 -12.99 -10.72 -0.23
CA ARG A 300 -13.10 -12.18 -0.24
C ARG A 300 -12.13 -12.83 -1.23
N ILE A 301 -11.63 -14.01 -0.84
CA ILE A 301 -10.96 -14.96 -1.73
C ILE A 301 -11.84 -16.22 -1.79
N GLU A 302 -12.29 -16.57 -2.98
CA GLU A 302 -13.16 -17.71 -3.24
C GLU A 302 -12.41 -18.73 -4.09
N THR A 303 -12.23 -19.94 -3.57
CA THR A 303 -11.48 -21.01 -4.24
C THR A 303 -12.42 -22.10 -4.69
N THR A 304 -12.31 -22.48 -5.95
CA THR A 304 -12.92 -23.67 -6.55
C THR A 304 -11.79 -24.64 -6.95
N PRO A 305 -12.10 -25.88 -7.39
CA PRO A 305 -11.08 -26.80 -7.92
C PRO A 305 -10.26 -26.22 -9.07
N ASP A 306 -10.87 -25.38 -9.90
CA ASP A 306 -10.25 -24.89 -11.13
C ASP A 306 -9.73 -23.45 -11.03
N THR A 307 -10.35 -22.63 -10.17
CA THR A 307 -10.07 -21.19 -10.13
C THR A 307 -10.04 -20.62 -8.71
N ILE A 308 -9.32 -19.50 -8.56
CA ILE A 308 -9.33 -18.66 -7.38
C ILE A 308 -9.81 -17.27 -7.81
N ARG A 309 -10.97 -16.85 -7.27
CA ARG A 309 -11.49 -15.49 -7.43
C ARG A 309 -11.04 -14.62 -6.25
N ILE A 310 -10.40 -13.51 -6.55
CA ILE A 310 -9.80 -12.59 -5.58
C ILE A 310 -10.53 -11.24 -5.70
N GLY A 311 -11.25 -10.82 -4.67
CA GLY A 311 -11.92 -9.53 -4.63
C GLY A 311 -10.91 -8.37 -4.61
N ALA A 312 -11.30 -7.23 -5.19
CA ALA A 312 -10.42 -6.07 -5.34
C ALA A 312 -9.93 -5.47 -4.01
N GLY A 313 -10.69 -5.65 -2.93
CA GLY A 313 -10.36 -5.21 -1.57
C GLY A 313 -9.42 -6.14 -0.80
N VAL A 314 -9.06 -7.30 -1.33
CA VAL A 314 -8.12 -8.23 -0.70
C VAL A 314 -6.76 -7.56 -0.55
N THR A 315 -6.26 -7.49 0.70
CA THR A 315 -4.94 -6.92 0.98
C THR A 315 -3.83 -7.82 0.45
N LEU A 316 -2.66 -7.23 0.15
CA LEU A 316 -1.52 -8.02 -0.33
C LEU A 316 -1.00 -8.99 0.74
N SER A 317 -1.18 -8.68 2.04
CA SER A 317 -0.89 -9.63 3.12
C SER A 317 -1.82 -10.84 3.09
N ALA A 318 -3.14 -10.63 2.91
CA ALA A 318 -4.10 -11.74 2.80
C ALA A 318 -3.87 -12.57 1.51
N LEU A 319 -3.57 -11.88 0.40
CA LEU A 319 -3.21 -12.55 -0.85
C LEU A 319 -1.95 -13.39 -0.71
N TRP A 320 -0.92 -12.85 -0.07
CA TRP A 320 0.32 -13.59 0.21
C TRP A 320 0.06 -14.90 0.96
N GLU A 321 -0.71 -14.85 2.04
CA GLU A 321 -1.06 -16.06 2.80
C GLU A 321 -1.81 -17.08 1.94
N ALA A 322 -2.78 -16.64 1.15
CA ALA A 322 -3.56 -17.52 0.27
C ALA A 322 -2.70 -18.15 -0.86
N MET A 323 -1.70 -17.43 -1.36
CA MET A 323 -0.84 -17.91 -2.46
C MET A 323 0.28 -18.85 -2.02
N LYS A 324 0.59 -18.94 -0.73
CA LYS A 324 1.69 -19.81 -0.23
C LYS A 324 1.56 -21.26 -0.70
N THR A 325 0.35 -21.77 -0.73
CA THR A 325 0.06 -23.16 -1.17
C THR A 325 -0.26 -23.24 -2.66
N ALA A 326 -1.10 -22.34 -3.16
CA ALA A 326 -1.59 -22.40 -4.54
C ALA A 326 -0.50 -22.00 -5.56
N HIS A 327 0.23 -20.92 -5.29
CA HIS A 327 1.24 -20.34 -6.19
C HIS A 327 2.47 -19.86 -5.41
N PRO A 328 3.34 -20.78 -4.89
CA PRO A 328 4.45 -20.43 -3.98
C PRO A 328 5.40 -19.37 -4.54
N SER A 329 5.68 -19.39 -5.84
CA SER A 329 6.56 -18.39 -6.46
C SER A 329 5.93 -16.99 -6.52
N PHE A 330 4.61 -16.90 -6.67
CA PHE A 330 3.88 -15.64 -6.55
C PHE A 330 3.87 -15.15 -5.09
N ALA A 331 3.67 -16.06 -4.14
CA ALA A 331 3.76 -15.73 -2.72
C ALA A 331 5.14 -15.18 -2.34
N GLU A 332 6.24 -15.78 -2.82
CA GLU A 332 7.60 -15.28 -2.55
C GLU A 332 7.81 -13.86 -3.12
N MET A 333 7.28 -13.59 -4.31
CA MET A 333 7.31 -12.23 -4.87
C MET A 333 6.50 -11.25 -4.03
N LEU A 334 5.31 -11.65 -3.53
CA LEU A 334 4.47 -10.84 -2.64
C LEU A 334 5.13 -10.60 -1.29
N ARG A 335 5.90 -11.55 -0.73
CA ARG A 335 6.68 -11.38 0.49
C ARG A 335 7.63 -10.17 0.37
N ARG A 336 8.26 -10.01 -0.79
CA ARG A 336 9.17 -8.91 -1.13
C ARG A 336 8.48 -7.64 -1.65
N TYR A 337 7.14 -7.60 -1.68
CA TYR A 337 6.38 -6.43 -2.10
C TYR A 337 6.27 -5.43 -0.96
N GLY A 338 6.94 -4.29 -1.08
CA GLY A 338 6.90 -3.25 -0.04
C GLY A 338 7.25 -3.78 1.36
N SER A 339 6.72 -3.13 2.38
CA SER A 339 6.82 -3.55 3.77
C SER A 339 5.57 -4.30 4.23
N VAL A 340 5.62 -4.90 5.43
CA VAL A 340 4.43 -5.47 6.11
C VAL A 340 3.35 -4.39 6.26
N GLN A 341 3.71 -3.17 6.67
CA GLN A 341 2.78 -2.05 6.80
C GLN A 341 2.09 -1.72 5.48
N VAL A 342 2.85 -1.72 4.38
CA VAL A 342 2.32 -1.48 3.03
C VAL A 342 1.44 -2.65 2.58
N ARG A 343 1.88 -3.90 2.76
CA ARG A 343 1.08 -5.08 2.36
C ARG A 343 -0.22 -5.23 3.16
N ASN A 344 -0.23 -4.78 4.42
CA ASN A 344 -1.43 -4.78 5.27
C ASN A 344 -2.49 -3.77 4.81
N ALA A 345 -2.11 -2.73 4.09
CA ALA A 345 -2.99 -1.69 3.58
C ALA A 345 -3.29 -1.83 2.07
N ALA A 346 -2.26 -2.04 1.25
CA ALA A 346 -2.38 -2.16 -0.21
C ALA A 346 -3.27 -3.34 -0.62
N THR A 347 -4.13 -3.13 -1.62
CA THR A 347 -5.04 -4.15 -2.14
C THR A 347 -4.69 -4.56 -3.55
N ILE A 348 -5.07 -5.77 -3.96
CA ILE A 348 -4.81 -6.25 -5.32
C ILE A 348 -5.57 -5.43 -6.35
N GLY A 349 -6.81 -5.02 -6.07
CA GLY A 349 -7.58 -4.14 -6.94
C GLY A 349 -6.94 -2.76 -7.10
N GLY A 350 -6.41 -2.18 -6.00
CA GLY A 350 -5.65 -0.93 -6.03
C GLY A 350 -4.36 -1.07 -6.86
N ASN A 351 -3.64 -2.18 -6.73
CA ASN A 351 -2.43 -2.46 -7.50
C ASN A 351 -2.71 -2.58 -9.01
N ILE A 352 -3.82 -3.22 -9.40
CA ILE A 352 -4.28 -3.32 -10.79
C ILE A 352 -4.74 -1.94 -11.29
N ALA A 353 -5.65 -1.27 -10.55
CA ALA A 353 -6.26 -0.01 -10.97
C ALA A 353 -5.29 1.17 -11.02
N ASN A 354 -4.21 1.15 -10.22
CA ASN A 354 -3.14 2.14 -10.33
C ASN A 354 -2.38 2.04 -11.66
N GLY A 355 -2.28 0.83 -12.23
CA GLY A 355 -1.69 0.61 -13.56
C GLY A 355 -0.21 1.00 -13.67
N SER A 356 0.52 0.93 -12.56
CA SER A 356 1.95 1.26 -12.55
C SER A 356 2.74 0.34 -13.48
N PRO A 357 3.60 0.88 -14.36
CA PRO A 357 4.46 0.05 -15.22
C PRO A 357 5.47 -0.80 -14.46
N ILE A 358 5.71 -0.47 -13.18
CA ILE A 358 6.65 -1.16 -12.28
C ILE A 358 5.92 -1.87 -11.11
N GLY A 359 4.60 -2.00 -11.17
CA GLY A 359 3.82 -2.78 -10.22
C GLY A 359 4.10 -4.27 -10.39
N ASP A 360 4.36 -4.98 -9.28
CA ASP A 360 4.77 -6.40 -9.33
C ASP A 360 3.57 -7.36 -9.49
N GLY A 361 2.37 -6.99 -9.02
CA GLY A 361 1.19 -7.85 -9.08
C GLY A 361 0.72 -8.16 -10.52
N PRO A 362 0.51 -7.16 -11.39
CA PRO A 362 0.01 -7.39 -12.74
C PRO A 362 0.83 -8.38 -13.59
N PRO A 363 2.18 -8.36 -13.64
CA PRO A 363 2.94 -9.35 -14.40
C PRO A 363 2.67 -10.79 -13.97
N ALA A 364 2.57 -11.06 -12.66
CA ALA A 364 2.27 -12.40 -12.15
C ALA A 364 0.85 -12.83 -12.55
N LEU A 365 -0.14 -11.95 -12.41
CA LEU A 365 -1.51 -12.21 -12.80
C LEU A 365 -1.65 -12.42 -14.32
N ILE A 366 -0.95 -11.64 -15.15
CA ILE A 366 -0.92 -11.81 -16.62
C ILE A 366 -0.30 -13.15 -16.99
N ALA A 367 0.82 -13.55 -16.36
CA ALA A 367 1.44 -14.85 -16.60
C ALA A 367 0.53 -16.02 -16.19
N LEU A 368 -0.32 -15.82 -15.17
CA LEU A 368 -1.37 -16.77 -14.77
C LEU A 368 -2.57 -16.81 -15.75
N GLY A 369 -2.68 -15.86 -16.68
CA GLY A 369 -3.86 -15.76 -17.56
C GLY A 369 -5.09 -15.22 -16.83
N ALA A 370 -4.90 -14.28 -15.93
CA ALA A 370 -5.95 -13.75 -15.09
C ALA A 370 -7.08 -13.09 -15.89
N THR A 371 -8.32 -13.33 -15.47
CA THR A 371 -9.52 -12.62 -15.94
C THR A 371 -9.86 -11.50 -14.97
N LEU A 372 -9.88 -10.26 -15.45
CA LEU A 372 -10.30 -9.08 -14.72
C LEU A 372 -11.82 -8.92 -14.79
N HIS A 373 -12.43 -8.61 -13.64
CA HIS A 373 -13.86 -8.32 -13.53
C HIS A 373 -14.06 -6.85 -13.17
N LEU A 374 -14.82 -6.15 -14.00
CA LEU A 374 -15.14 -4.73 -13.87
C LEU A 374 -16.63 -4.55 -13.64
N ARG A 375 -16.99 -3.54 -12.84
CA ARG A 375 -18.38 -3.22 -12.50
C ARG A 375 -18.68 -1.72 -12.66
N GLN A 376 -19.85 -1.42 -13.26
CA GLN A 376 -20.42 -0.08 -13.37
C GLN A 376 -21.92 -0.15 -13.04
N GLY A 377 -22.34 0.41 -11.91
CA GLY A 377 -23.72 0.27 -11.47
C GLY A 377 -24.16 -1.20 -11.37
N GLY A 378 -25.22 -1.58 -12.08
CA GLY A 378 -25.69 -2.97 -12.20
C GLY A 378 -24.95 -3.81 -13.25
N ALA A 379 -24.19 -3.19 -14.15
CA ALA A 379 -23.50 -3.87 -15.24
C ALA A 379 -22.14 -4.43 -14.81
N ARG A 380 -21.80 -5.60 -15.32
CA ARG A 380 -20.50 -6.26 -15.14
C ARG A 380 -19.94 -6.70 -16.47
N ARG A 381 -18.63 -6.60 -16.64
CA ARG A 381 -17.90 -7.18 -17.76
C ARG A 381 -16.60 -7.81 -17.32
N SER A 382 -16.09 -8.74 -18.10
CA SER A 382 -14.83 -9.40 -17.84
C SER A 382 -13.94 -9.36 -19.09
N MET A 383 -12.62 -9.36 -18.88
CA MET A 383 -11.64 -9.33 -19.94
C MET A 383 -10.32 -9.96 -19.47
N PRO A 384 -9.43 -10.41 -20.37
CA PRO A 384 -8.05 -10.73 -20.01
C PRO A 384 -7.38 -9.53 -19.36
N LEU A 385 -6.61 -9.75 -18.28
CA LEU A 385 -6.00 -8.63 -17.54
C LEU A 385 -5.02 -7.82 -18.39
N GLU A 386 -4.29 -8.47 -19.31
CA GLU A 386 -3.38 -7.80 -20.24
C GLU A 386 -4.04 -6.76 -21.13
N ASP A 387 -5.31 -6.96 -21.49
CA ASP A 387 -6.06 -6.05 -22.38
C ASP A 387 -6.55 -4.79 -21.65
N PHE A 388 -6.51 -4.80 -20.32
CA PHE A 388 -6.91 -3.65 -19.50
C PHE A 388 -5.93 -2.47 -19.59
N PHE A 389 -4.64 -2.74 -19.82
CA PHE A 389 -3.58 -1.75 -19.85
C PHE A 389 -3.32 -1.28 -21.28
N LEU A 390 -3.93 -0.18 -21.71
CA LEU A 390 -3.84 0.31 -23.08
C LEU A 390 -2.54 1.06 -23.37
N ASP A 391 -2.13 1.95 -22.45
CA ASP A 391 -0.93 2.78 -22.54
C ASP A 391 -0.55 3.30 -21.13
N TYR A 392 0.57 4.04 -21.02
CA TYR A 392 0.97 4.67 -19.76
C TYR A 392 -0.16 5.52 -19.18
N ARG A 393 -0.64 5.15 -17.99
CA ARG A 393 -1.80 5.76 -17.29
C ARG A 393 -3.13 5.70 -18.06
N LYS A 394 -3.22 4.88 -19.09
CA LYS A 394 -4.46 4.69 -19.86
C LYS A 394 -4.94 3.25 -19.74
N GLN A 395 -6.16 3.08 -19.30
CA GLN A 395 -6.81 1.79 -19.04
C GLN A 395 -8.12 1.68 -19.82
N ASP A 396 -8.52 0.46 -20.16
CA ASP A 396 -9.85 0.16 -20.68
C ASP A 396 -10.87 0.15 -19.52
N ARG A 397 -11.07 1.31 -18.92
CA ARG A 397 -12.01 1.55 -17.83
C ARG A 397 -12.95 2.69 -18.19
N ARG A 398 -14.25 2.44 -18.09
CA ARG A 398 -15.29 3.44 -18.36
C ARG A 398 -15.45 4.39 -17.15
N PRO A 399 -15.95 5.63 -17.34
CA PRO A 399 -16.33 6.49 -16.22
C PRO A 399 -17.32 5.79 -15.28
N GLY A 400 -17.11 5.86 -13.98
CA GLY A 400 -17.95 5.17 -12.99
C GLY A 400 -17.75 3.64 -12.91
N GLU A 401 -16.77 3.08 -13.64
CA GLU A 401 -16.42 1.66 -13.60
C GLU A 401 -15.24 1.43 -12.64
N PHE A 402 -15.29 0.35 -11.86
CA PHE A 402 -14.23 -0.03 -10.93
C PHE A 402 -13.86 -1.51 -11.06
N VAL A 403 -12.65 -1.85 -10.60
CA VAL A 403 -12.18 -3.24 -10.48
C VAL A 403 -12.94 -3.90 -9.34
N GLU A 404 -13.73 -4.93 -9.65
CA GLU A 404 -14.51 -5.70 -8.67
C GLU A 404 -13.72 -6.92 -8.16
N ALA A 405 -13.04 -7.63 -9.06
CA ALA A 405 -12.26 -8.81 -8.72
C ALA A 405 -11.29 -9.20 -9.84
N VAL A 406 -10.41 -10.14 -9.57
CA VAL A 406 -9.61 -10.87 -10.55
C VAL A 406 -9.73 -12.38 -10.29
N THR A 407 -9.82 -13.18 -11.36
CA THR A 407 -9.86 -14.66 -11.28
C THR A 407 -8.61 -15.22 -11.92
N ILE A 408 -7.96 -16.17 -11.24
CA ILE A 408 -6.76 -16.89 -11.69
C ILE A 408 -7.01 -18.41 -11.67
N PRO A 409 -6.24 -19.23 -12.42
CA PRO A 409 -6.26 -20.68 -12.26
C PRO A 409 -5.88 -21.10 -10.83
N ALA A 410 -6.51 -22.16 -10.32
CA ALA A 410 -6.18 -22.73 -9.00
C ALA A 410 -4.77 -23.33 -8.96
N THR A 411 -4.26 -23.80 -10.10
CA THR A 411 -2.92 -24.39 -10.21
C THR A 411 -2.17 -23.85 -11.43
N ALA A 412 -0.88 -23.61 -11.26
CA ALA A 412 0.04 -23.26 -12.36
C ALA A 412 1.47 -23.70 -11.98
N PRO A 413 1.79 -24.99 -12.11
CA PRO A 413 3.08 -25.56 -11.64
C PRO A 413 4.28 -24.96 -12.37
N GLY A 414 4.10 -24.45 -13.59
CA GLY A 414 5.12 -23.75 -14.37
C GLY A 414 5.36 -22.30 -13.93
N LEU A 415 4.53 -21.73 -13.03
CA LEU A 415 4.69 -20.32 -12.66
C LEU A 415 5.98 -20.06 -11.87
N ARG A 416 6.76 -19.08 -12.35
CA ARG A 416 7.88 -18.50 -11.61
C ARG A 416 7.82 -16.98 -11.73
N CYS A 417 8.03 -16.29 -10.60
CA CYS A 417 8.02 -14.84 -10.50
C CYS A 417 9.38 -14.37 -9.96
N TYR A 418 10.07 -13.51 -10.70
CA TYR A 418 11.38 -12.99 -10.36
C TYR A 418 11.35 -11.47 -10.24
N LYS A 419 11.51 -10.98 -8.99
CA LYS A 419 11.63 -9.55 -8.69
C LYS A 419 13.11 -9.18 -8.65
N ILE A 420 13.52 -8.25 -9.49
CA ILE A 420 14.87 -7.69 -9.54
C ILE A 420 14.84 -6.24 -9.08
N SER A 421 15.55 -5.94 -7.99
CA SER A 421 15.64 -4.62 -7.37
C SER A 421 17.04 -4.38 -6.81
N LYS A 422 17.38 -3.14 -6.50
CA LYS A 422 18.71 -2.80 -5.95
C LYS A 422 18.89 -3.27 -4.50
N ARG A 423 17.82 -3.19 -3.70
CA ARG A 423 17.76 -3.72 -2.33
C ARG A 423 16.91 -4.98 -2.34
N PHE A 424 17.15 -5.89 -1.40
CA PHE A 424 16.38 -7.13 -1.32
C PHE A 424 14.94 -6.84 -0.88
N ASP A 425 14.76 -6.08 0.20
CA ASP A 425 13.47 -5.74 0.76
C ASP A 425 13.10 -4.29 0.48
N GLN A 426 11.80 -4.00 0.50
CA GLN A 426 11.22 -2.65 0.43
C GLN A 426 11.72 -1.81 -0.75
N ASP A 427 11.98 -2.42 -1.90
CA ASP A 427 12.47 -1.70 -3.06
C ASP A 427 11.59 -1.89 -4.27
N ILE A 428 11.49 -0.82 -5.07
CA ILE A 428 10.76 -0.84 -6.33
C ILE A 428 11.56 -1.65 -7.34
N SER A 429 10.88 -2.54 -8.07
CA SER A 429 11.50 -3.37 -9.09
C SER A 429 12.16 -2.54 -10.19
N ALA A 430 13.40 -2.85 -10.53
CA ALA A 430 14.00 -2.48 -11.80
C ALA A 430 13.24 -3.14 -12.94
N LEU A 431 12.99 -4.45 -12.78
CA LEU A 431 12.03 -5.23 -13.57
C LEU A 431 11.47 -6.38 -12.72
N CYS A 432 10.27 -6.83 -13.06
CA CYS A 432 9.65 -8.03 -12.52
C CYS A 432 9.26 -8.93 -13.70
N GLY A 433 9.86 -10.13 -13.78
CA GLY A 433 9.59 -11.11 -14.83
C GLY A 433 8.82 -12.31 -14.29
N CYS A 434 7.68 -12.62 -14.89
CA CYS A 434 6.83 -13.74 -14.52
C CYS A 434 6.62 -14.67 -15.72
N PHE A 435 6.89 -15.95 -15.49
CA PHE A 435 6.91 -16.98 -16.53
C PHE A 435 5.96 -18.11 -16.14
N ASN A 436 5.18 -18.60 -17.07
CA ASN A 436 4.33 -19.76 -16.91
C ASN A 436 4.31 -20.54 -18.23
N VAL A 437 5.16 -21.57 -18.35
CA VAL A 437 5.27 -22.41 -19.54
C VAL A 437 4.85 -23.82 -19.18
N THR A 438 4.00 -24.41 -20.02
CA THR A 438 3.64 -25.83 -19.94
C THR A 438 4.54 -26.61 -20.86
N VAL A 439 5.21 -27.64 -20.32
CA VAL A 439 6.08 -28.54 -21.09
C VAL A 439 5.52 -29.95 -21.02
N GLU A 440 5.13 -30.51 -22.17
CA GLU A 440 4.58 -31.86 -22.30
C GLU A 440 5.40 -32.64 -23.30
N GLY A 441 5.81 -33.85 -22.93
CA GLY A 441 6.66 -34.67 -23.81
C GLY A 441 7.98 -34.01 -24.24
N GLY A 442 8.50 -33.07 -23.41
CA GLY A 442 9.71 -32.31 -23.72
C GLY A 442 9.50 -31.14 -24.69
N THR A 443 8.23 -30.78 -25.01
CA THR A 443 7.87 -29.68 -25.92
C THR A 443 7.10 -28.62 -25.14
N ALA A 444 7.36 -27.34 -25.41
CA ALA A 444 6.58 -26.22 -24.84
C ALA A 444 5.21 -26.14 -25.55
N THR A 445 4.13 -26.58 -24.89
CA THR A 445 2.77 -26.61 -25.43
C THR A 445 1.98 -25.34 -25.12
N ALA A 446 2.34 -24.60 -24.09
CA ALA A 446 1.80 -23.28 -23.79
C ALA A 446 2.88 -22.39 -23.16
N ALA A 447 2.80 -21.08 -23.42
CA ALA A 447 3.71 -20.11 -22.83
C ALA A 447 2.98 -18.80 -22.56
N ARG A 448 3.09 -18.30 -21.31
CA ARG A 448 2.68 -16.95 -20.91
C ARG A 448 3.83 -16.32 -20.13
N ILE A 449 4.37 -15.25 -20.65
CA ILE A 449 5.54 -14.57 -20.09
C ILE A 449 5.22 -13.07 -20.01
N ALA A 450 5.27 -12.48 -18.82
CA ALA A 450 4.92 -11.08 -18.65
C ALA A 450 5.96 -10.34 -17.80
N PHE A 451 6.13 -9.04 -18.10
CA PHE A 451 7.09 -8.18 -17.43
C PHE A 451 6.47 -6.87 -16.97
N GLY A 452 6.89 -6.45 -15.77
CA GLY A 452 6.83 -5.08 -15.28
C GLY A 452 8.21 -4.42 -15.42
N GLY A 453 8.24 -3.10 -15.65
CA GLY A 453 9.47 -2.33 -15.79
C GLY A 453 10.14 -2.40 -17.16
N MET A 454 9.53 -3.05 -18.12
CA MET A 454 10.07 -3.23 -19.48
C MET A 454 9.36 -2.38 -20.55
N ALA A 455 8.19 -1.83 -20.24
CA ALA A 455 7.37 -0.97 -21.11
C ALA A 455 6.60 0.05 -20.29
N GLY A 456 5.81 0.91 -20.91
CA GLY A 456 4.92 1.87 -20.25
C GLY A 456 3.74 1.22 -19.49
N THR A 457 3.51 -0.08 -19.71
CA THR A 457 2.50 -0.90 -19.03
C THR A 457 3.09 -2.25 -18.65
N PRO A 458 2.49 -3.02 -17.72
CA PRO A 458 2.73 -4.45 -17.61
C PRO A 458 2.41 -5.13 -18.95
N LYS A 459 3.34 -5.91 -19.50
CA LYS A 459 3.23 -6.37 -20.90
C LYS A 459 3.71 -7.81 -21.08
N ARG A 460 3.02 -8.57 -21.94
CA ARG A 460 3.45 -9.90 -22.38
C ARG A 460 4.64 -9.83 -23.34
N ALA A 461 5.51 -10.84 -23.26
CA ALA A 461 6.63 -11.08 -24.17
C ALA A 461 6.18 -11.96 -25.35
N ALA A 462 5.27 -11.47 -26.19
CA ALA A 462 4.59 -12.26 -27.21
C ALA A 462 5.53 -12.85 -28.28
N ALA A 463 6.58 -12.13 -28.67
CA ALA A 463 7.58 -12.66 -29.61
C ALA A 463 8.42 -13.77 -28.97
N VAL A 464 8.77 -13.65 -27.67
CA VAL A 464 9.46 -14.70 -26.92
C VAL A 464 8.56 -15.93 -26.77
N GLU A 465 7.30 -15.77 -26.40
CA GLU A 465 6.32 -16.85 -26.29
C GLU A 465 6.19 -17.61 -27.62
N LYS A 466 6.08 -16.87 -28.73
CA LYS A 466 6.02 -17.46 -30.09
C LYS A 466 7.28 -18.22 -30.43
N ALA A 467 8.47 -17.76 -30.03
CA ALA A 467 9.74 -18.44 -30.29
C ALA A 467 9.88 -19.74 -29.48
N LEU A 468 9.15 -19.91 -28.39
CA LEU A 468 9.19 -21.10 -27.54
C LEU A 468 8.10 -22.11 -27.92
N LEU A 469 6.93 -21.64 -28.34
CA LEU A 469 5.74 -22.46 -28.54
C LEU A 469 5.96 -23.50 -29.63
N GLY A 470 5.66 -24.79 -29.32
CA GLY A 470 5.85 -25.93 -30.22
C GLY A 470 7.30 -26.39 -30.37
N GLN A 471 8.25 -25.78 -29.68
CA GLN A 471 9.66 -26.15 -29.74
C GLN A 471 10.05 -27.10 -28.59
N ALA A 472 11.06 -27.92 -28.84
CA ALA A 472 11.65 -28.76 -27.81
C ALA A 472 12.21 -27.88 -26.67
N TRP A 473 11.92 -28.25 -25.41
CA TRP A 473 12.37 -27.51 -24.23
C TRP A 473 13.83 -27.81 -23.93
N THR A 474 14.74 -27.14 -24.62
CA THR A 474 16.20 -27.38 -24.55
C THR A 474 16.95 -26.05 -24.36
N ALA A 475 18.20 -26.11 -23.84
CA ALA A 475 19.05 -24.93 -23.72
C ALA A 475 19.30 -24.23 -25.06
N ALA A 476 19.36 -24.97 -26.18
CA ALA A 476 19.51 -24.41 -27.53
C ALA A 476 18.29 -23.59 -27.93
N THR A 477 17.08 -24.07 -27.67
CA THR A 477 15.82 -23.36 -27.93
C THR A 477 15.74 -22.08 -27.07
N ILE A 478 16.08 -22.16 -25.79
CA ILE A 478 16.12 -21.01 -24.90
C ILE A 478 17.08 -19.94 -25.45
N THR A 479 18.31 -20.33 -25.81
CA THR A 479 19.30 -19.41 -26.39
C THR A 479 18.79 -18.76 -27.69
N ALA A 480 18.14 -19.52 -28.54
CA ALA A 480 17.57 -19.02 -29.80
C ALA A 480 16.41 -18.02 -29.58
N ALA A 481 15.67 -18.14 -28.48
CA ALA A 481 14.56 -17.25 -28.13
C ALA A 481 15.02 -15.90 -27.52
N LEU A 482 16.24 -15.79 -26.96
CA LEU A 482 16.70 -14.57 -26.26
C LEU A 482 16.63 -13.29 -27.12
N PRO A 483 16.97 -13.28 -28.42
CA PRO A 483 16.87 -12.08 -29.23
C PRO A 483 15.43 -11.53 -29.39
N ALA A 484 14.41 -12.38 -29.21
CA ALA A 484 13.00 -11.97 -29.33
C ALA A 484 12.57 -10.94 -28.28
N PHE A 485 13.27 -10.86 -27.14
CA PHE A 485 13.00 -9.81 -26.13
C PHE A 485 13.13 -8.38 -26.68
N ALA A 486 14.05 -8.15 -27.62
CA ALA A 486 14.21 -6.84 -28.26
C ALA A 486 13.08 -6.49 -29.23
N GLN A 487 12.27 -7.48 -29.67
CA GLN A 487 11.06 -7.25 -30.47
C GLN A 487 9.88 -6.86 -29.56
N ASP A 488 9.82 -7.41 -28.36
CA ASP A 488 8.73 -7.17 -27.40
C ASP A 488 8.91 -5.87 -26.62
N PHE A 489 10.15 -5.49 -26.31
CA PHE A 489 10.45 -4.44 -25.32
C PHE A 489 11.49 -3.44 -25.79
N THR A 490 11.18 -2.16 -25.51
CA THR A 490 12.12 -1.03 -25.62
C THR A 490 12.12 -0.29 -24.26
N PRO A 491 12.81 -0.85 -23.24
CA PRO A 491 12.75 -0.31 -21.88
C PRO A 491 13.46 1.04 -21.78
N LEU A 492 13.01 1.85 -20.82
CA LEU A 492 13.62 3.15 -20.49
C LEU A 492 14.82 2.95 -19.56
N SER A 493 15.76 3.91 -19.61
CA SER A 493 16.78 4.10 -18.58
C SER A 493 16.29 5.12 -17.56
N ASP A 494 16.38 4.77 -16.26
CA ASP A 494 16.00 5.62 -15.14
C ASP A 494 16.96 5.41 -13.94
N MET A 495 16.62 6.00 -12.77
CA MET A 495 17.40 5.86 -11.56
C MET A 495 17.51 4.41 -11.04
N ARG A 496 16.63 3.49 -11.49
CA ARG A 496 16.61 2.08 -11.04
C ARG A 496 17.51 1.20 -11.90
N ALA A 497 17.49 1.38 -13.23
CA ALA A 497 18.30 0.58 -14.14
C ALA A 497 18.40 1.23 -15.53
N SER A 498 19.47 0.91 -16.26
CA SER A 498 19.59 1.26 -17.67
C SER A 498 18.72 0.34 -18.55
N ALA A 499 18.34 0.82 -19.73
CA ALA A 499 17.62 0.03 -20.74
C ALA A 499 18.37 -1.25 -21.10
N ALA A 500 19.68 -1.18 -21.29
CA ALA A 500 20.52 -2.34 -21.60
C ALA A 500 20.51 -3.37 -20.46
N TYR A 501 20.63 -2.93 -19.19
CA TYR A 501 20.54 -3.80 -18.03
C TYR A 501 19.20 -4.54 -17.98
N ARG A 502 18.09 -3.81 -18.16
CA ARG A 502 16.73 -4.40 -18.13
C ARG A 502 16.58 -5.49 -19.20
N LEU A 503 17.02 -5.21 -20.43
CA LEU A 503 16.91 -6.16 -21.55
C LEU A 503 17.79 -7.41 -21.31
N THR A 504 19.07 -7.23 -20.95
CA THR A 504 19.98 -8.35 -20.64
C THR A 504 19.44 -9.17 -19.46
N THR A 505 18.93 -8.50 -18.42
CA THR A 505 18.38 -9.20 -17.26
C THR A 505 17.13 -9.99 -17.63
N ALA A 506 16.22 -9.46 -18.46
CA ALA A 506 15.05 -10.19 -18.94
C ALA A 506 15.44 -11.47 -19.70
N GLN A 507 16.47 -11.40 -20.56
CA GLN A 507 17.04 -12.56 -21.25
C GLN A 507 17.62 -13.59 -20.26
N ASN A 508 18.38 -13.13 -19.29
CA ASN A 508 18.95 -14.00 -18.25
C ASN A 508 17.87 -14.66 -17.37
N LEU A 509 16.74 -13.97 -17.12
CA LEU A 509 15.62 -14.55 -16.39
C LEU A 509 14.97 -15.72 -17.15
N LEU A 510 14.90 -15.70 -18.46
CA LEU A 510 14.44 -16.86 -19.23
C LEU A 510 15.39 -18.06 -19.09
N THR A 511 16.70 -17.82 -19.12
CA THR A 511 17.72 -18.86 -18.85
C THR A 511 17.62 -19.39 -17.42
N ARG A 512 17.45 -18.51 -16.44
CA ARG A 512 17.19 -18.89 -15.04
C ARG A 512 15.95 -19.75 -14.91
N TYR A 513 14.84 -19.34 -15.56
CA TYR A 513 13.58 -20.06 -15.56
C TYR A 513 13.72 -21.49 -16.11
N PHE A 514 14.48 -21.67 -17.19
CA PHE A 514 14.79 -22.99 -17.75
C PHE A 514 15.47 -23.91 -16.72
N HIS A 515 16.44 -23.38 -15.99
CA HIS A 515 17.15 -24.14 -14.96
C HIS A 515 16.27 -24.40 -13.71
N ASP A 516 15.45 -23.43 -13.32
CA ASP A 516 14.52 -23.54 -12.19
C ASP A 516 13.48 -24.65 -12.44
N LEU A 517 12.88 -24.72 -13.63
CA LEU A 517 11.97 -25.81 -13.99
C LEU A 517 12.65 -27.18 -14.02
N ALA A 518 13.94 -27.23 -14.26
CA ALA A 518 14.73 -28.47 -14.18
C ALA A 518 15.13 -28.83 -12.73
N GLY A 519 14.64 -28.11 -11.72
CA GLY A 519 14.93 -28.35 -10.30
C GLY A 519 16.35 -27.99 -9.88
N ARG A 520 17.08 -27.15 -10.66
CA ARG A 520 18.41 -26.67 -10.24
C ARG A 520 18.28 -25.54 -9.24
N PRO A 521 19.14 -25.46 -8.21
CA PRO A 521 19.15 -24.33 -7.28
C PRO A 521 19.55 -23.05 -8.04
N VAL A 522 18.63 -22.09 -8.13
CA VAL A 522 18.82 -20.80 -8.84
C VAL A 522 18.55 -19.60 -7.94
N SER A 523 18.09 -19.83 -6.72
CA SER A 523 17.83 -18.78 -5.74
C SER A 523 19.09 -18.50 -4.92
N VAL A 524 19.39 -17.21 -4.70
CA VAL A 524 20.47 -16.80 -3.78
C VAL A 524 20.19 -17.24 -2.33
N LEU A 525 18.93 -17.52 -1.99
CA LEU A 525 18.54 -18.03 -0.68
C LEU A 525 18.86 -19.53 -0.49
N GLU A 526 19.13 -20.24 -1.58
CA GLU A 526 19.46 -21.68 -1.59
C GLU A 526 20.98 -21.93 -1.68
N VAL A 527 21.75 -20.88 -1.93
CA VAL A 527 23.21 -20.95 -1.98
C VAL A 527 23.74 -20.93 -0.55
N ALA A 528 24.30 -22.05 -0.10
CA ALA A 528 24.99 -22.07 1.18
C ALA A 528 26.23 -21.14 1.10
N PRO A 529 26.52 -20.35 2.16
CA PRO A 529 27.67 -19.46 2.22
C PRO A 529 28.99 -20.23 2.23
#